data_a8ba51d04d19288836b89ca87cd1f59f
#
_entry.id   a8ba51d04d19288836b89ca87cd1f59f
#
_cell.length_a   1.000
_cell.length_b   1.000
_cell.length_c   1.000
_cell.angle_alpha   90.00
_cell.angle_beta   90.00
_cell.angle_gamma   90.00
#
_symmetry.space_group_name_H-M   'P 1'
#
loop_
_entity.id
_entity.type
_entity.pdbx_description
1 polymer ?
#
loop_
_entity_poly.entity_id
_entity_poly.type
_entity_poly.pdbx_seq_one_letter_code
_entity_poly.pdbx_strand_id
1 'polypeptide(L)'
;MAAGLGLDIAFRHMDAQQLDFPDGTFDVVLSRNLTWTLPQPEKAYAQWHRVLKPGGLLLNFDADYAANVRSESTQNCSVAPDSPYGHVGMTEALVEENNAITLALDVGQKRPAWDEAVLKKVGFSHCRTDLTVGRRVLGAADLIHAPMFGVFAQK
;
A
#
# COMPACT_ATOMS: atom_id res chain seq x y z
N MET A 1 12.81 10.70 -15.93
CA MET A 1 11.41 11.05 -16.26
C MET A 1 10.95 12.38 -15.64
N ALA A 2 11.14 12.63 -14.34
CA ALA A 2 10.72 13.90 -13.71
C ALA A 2 11.35 15.16 -14.35
N ALA A 3 12.66 15.13 -14.62
CA ALA A 3 13.36 16.22 -15.27
C ALA A 3 12.84 16.54 -16.69
N GLY A 4 12.37 15.54 -17.43
CA GLY A 4 11.77 15.73 -18.76
C GLY A 4 10.39 16.39 -18.73
N LEU A 5 9.75 16.43 -17.55
CA LEU A 5 8.47 17.09 -17.35
C LEU A 5 8.60 18.45 -16.64
N GLY A 6 9.83 18.94 -16.40
CA GLY A 6 10.10 20.19 -15.68
C GLY A 6 9.68 20.16 -14.22
N LEU A 7 9.56 18.96 -13.61
CA LEU A 7 9.19 18.79 -12.20
C LEU A 7 10.45 18.77 -11.34
N ASP A 8 10.46 19.57 -10.27
CA ASP A 8 11.47 19.50 -9.21
C ASP A 8 11.06 18.46 -8.18
N ILE A 9 11.68 17.26 -8.25
CA ILE A 9 11.39 16.13 -7.36
C ILE A 9 12.67 15.73 -6.63
N ALA A 10 12.65 15.83 -5.30
CA ALA A 10 13.71 15.32 -4.45
C ALA A 10 13.49 13.83 -4.14
N PHE A 11 14.46 12.98 -4.45
CA PHE A 11 14.46 11.56 -4.10
C PHE A 11 15.32 11.34 -2.86
N ARG A 12 14.77 10.61 -1.87
CA ARG A 12 15.49 10.25 -0.64
C ARG A 12 15.30 8.78 -0.33
N HIS A 13 16.38 8.10 0.04
CA HIS A 13 16.33 6.73 0.55
C HIS A 13 16.14 6.76 2.06
N MET A 14 15.03 6.17 2.57
CA MET A 14 14.75 6.06 4.00
C MET A 14 13.70 4.98 4.28
N ASP A 15 13.60 4.58 5.56
CA ASP A 15 12.55 3.67 6.02
C ASP A 15 11.23 4.44 6.17
N ALA A 16 10.16 3.93 5.55
CA ALA A 16 8.82 4.51 5.65
C ALA A 16 8.24 4.46 7.08
N GLN A 17 8.79 3.58 7.92
CA GLN A 17 8.43 3.43 9.33
C GLN A 17 9.24 4.35 10.26
N GLN A 18 10.25 5.06 9.71
CA GLN A 18 11.11 5.98 10.45
C GLN A 18 11.57 7.11 9.53
N LEU A 19 10.69 8.11 9.34
CA LEU A 19 10.94 9.23 8.44
C LEU A 19 11.87 10.29 9.07
N ASP A 20 12.93 10.67 8.35
CA ASP A 20 13.82 11.77 8.71
C ASP A 20 13.32 13.10 8.15
N PHE A 21 12.14 13.51 8.61
CA PHE A 21 11.54 14.82 8.34
C PHE A 21 10.99 15.41 9.62
N PRO A 22 11.00 16.75 9.78
CA PRO A 22 10.33 17.44 10.88
C PRO A 22 8.83 17.16 10.90
N ASP A 23 8.21 17.36 12.07
CA ASP A 23 6.76 17.32 12.20
C ASP A 23 6.11 18.40 11.33
N GLY A 24 4.95 18.09 10.74
CA GLY A 24 4.20 19.07 9.97
C GLY A 24 4.89 19.59 8.72
N THR A 25 5.69 18.75 8.05
CA THR A 25 6.42 19.12 6.84
C THR A 25 5.52 19.13 5.60
N PHE A 26 4.61 18.15 5.45
CA PHE A 26 3.91 17.89 4.21
C PHE A 26 2.43 18.25 4.26
N ASP A 27 1.90 18.72 3.16
CA ASP A 27 0.46 18.93 2.96
C ASP A 27 -0.25 17.62 2.61
N VAL A 28 0.45 16.72 1.89
CA VAL A 28 -0.06 15.42 1.46
C VAL A 28 1.02 14.35 1.61
N VAL A 29 0.62 13.19 2.12
CA VAL A 29 1.38 11.95 2.03
C VAL A 29 0.63 11.00 1.11
N LEU A 30 1.31 10.49 0.09
CA LEU A 30 0.77 9.50 -0.84
C LEU A 30 1.59 8.22 -0.76
N SER A 31 0.92 7.10 -0.64
CA SER A 31 1.52 5.76 -0.66
C SER A 31 0.77 4.87 -1.64
N ARG A 32 1.52 3.96 -2.29
CA ARG A 32 0.92 2.94 -3.16
C ARG A 32 1.72 1.64 -3.09
N ASN A 33 1.04 0.52 -2.89
CA ASN A 33 1.62 -0.82 -2.82
C ASN A 33 2.82 -0.90 -1.85
N LEU A 34 2.69 -0.30 -0.67
CA LEU A 34 3.76 -0.22 0.31
C LEU A 34 3.39 -0.86 1.64
N THR A 35 2.20 -0.57 2.18
CA THR A 35 1.89 -0.94 3.57
C THR A 35 1.80 -2.44 3.78
N TRP A 36 1.48 -3.21 2.76
CA TRP A 36 1.48 -4.68 2.80
C TRP A 36 2.89 -5.30 2.92
N THR A 37 3.94 -4.55 2.56
CA THR A 37 5.33 -5.00 2.62
C THR A 37 6.04 -4.62 3.92
N LEU A 38 5.38 -3.85 4.79
CA LEU A 38 6.00 -3.32 6.00
C LEU A 38 5.82 -4.29 7.17
N PRO A 39 6.89 -4.59 7.93
CA PRO A 39 6.79 -5.41 9.14
C PRO A 39 5.90 -4.80 10.24
N GLN A 40 5.79 -3.48 10.28
CA GLN A 40 5.02 -2.74 11.29
C GLN A 40 4.31 -1.55 10.63
N PRO A 41 3.28 -1.78 9.79
CA PRO A 41 2.65 -0.71 9.01
C PRO A 41 1.98 0.36 9.88
N GLU A 42 1.58 0.04 11.12
CA GLU A 42 1.10 1.02 12.10
C GLU A 42 2.15 2.08 12.47
N LYS A 43 3.46 1.72 12.45
CA LYS A 43 4.53 2.70 12.65
C LYS A 43 4.63 3.66 11.46
N ALA A 44 4.46 3.16 10.24
CA ALA A 44 4.42 4.02 9.06
C ALA A 44 3.26 5.02 9.16
N TYR A 45 2.06 4.57 9.53
CA TYR A 45 0.91 5.46 9.73
C TYR A 45 1.17 6.52 10.80
N ALA A 46 1.83 6.16 11.91
CA ALA A 46 2.20 7.12 12.94
C ALA A 46 3.21 8.16 12.42
N GLN A 47 4.21 7.72 11.65
CA GLN A 47 5.18 8.63 11.03
C GLN A 47 4.52 9.54 9.99
N TRP A 48 3.62 9.02 9.17
CA TRP A 48 2.90 9.81 8.17
C TRP A 48 1.99 10.85 8.83
N HIS A 49 1.31 10.48 9.92
CA HIS A 49 0.57 11.45 10.73
C HIS A 49 1.48 12.54 11.30
N ARG A 50 2.64 12.16 11.85
CA ARG A 50 3.60 13.11 12.42
C ARG A 50 4.07 14.15 11.41
N VAL A 51 4.50 13.71 10.22
CA VAL A 51 5.07 14.61 9.19
C VAL A 51 4.03 15.39 8.41
N LEU A 52 2.75 15.04 8.47
CA LEU A 52 1.67 15.84 7.90
C LEU A 52 1.44 17.10 8.71
N LYS A 53 1.16 18.21 8.03
CA LYS A 53 0.65 19.45 8.64
C LYS A 53 -0.74 19.23 9.24
N PRO A 54 -1.18 20.05 10.22
CA PRO A 54 -2.59 20.09 10.62
C PRO A 54 -3.49 20.28 9.40
N GLY A 55 -4.50 19.42 9.23
CA GLY A 55 -5.38 19.40 8.07
C GLY A 55 -4.80 18.73 6.82
N GLY A 56 -3.55 18.25 6.86
CA GLY A 56 -2.91 17.53 5.77
C GLY A 56 -3.56 16.17 5.49
N LEU A 57 -3.39 15.66 4.27
CA LEU A 57 -4.09 14.50 3.75
C LEU A 57 -3.17 13.29 3.60
N LEU A 58 -3.66 12.14 4.02
CA LEU A 58 -3.10 10.82 3.67
C LEU A 58 -3.93 10.20 2.55
N LEU A 59 -3.24 9.75 1.50
CA LEU A 59 -3.78 8.99 0.38
C LEU A 59 -3.01 7.68 0.29
N ASN A 60 -3.57 6.56 0.78
CA ASN A 60 -2.93 5.25 0.71
C ASN A 60 -3.71 4.34 -0.23
N PHE A 61 -3.02 3.78 -1.23
CA PHE A 61 -3.55 2.82 -2.19
C PHE A 61 -2.83 1.48 -2.01
N ASP A 62 -3.57 0.44 -1.66
CA ASP A 62 -2.98 -0.87 -1.38
C ASP A 62 -3.96 -2.01 -1.71
N ALA A 63 -3.58 -3.25 -1.43
CA ALA A 63 -4.44 -4.43 -1.56
C ALA A 63 -4.17 -5.41 -0.41
N ASP A 64 -5.11 -6.32 -0.15
CA ASP A 64 -4.92 -7.41 0.82
C ASP A 64 -4.27 -8.62 0.12
N TYR A 65 -2.97 -8.49 -0.18
CA TYR A 65 -2.23 -9.54 -0.87
C TYR A 65 -2.15 -10.85 -0.06
N ALA A 66 -2.12 -10.78 1.27
CA ALA A 66 -2.14 -11.96 2.11
C ALA A 66 -3.48 -12.72 1.98
N ALA A 67 -4.60 -12.02 1.85
CA ALA A 67 -5.90 -12.64 1.57
C ALA A 67 -5.90 -13.35 0.22
N ASN A 68 -5.24 -12.76 -0.80
CA ASN A 68 -5.07 -13.40 -2.09
C ASN A 68 -4.30 -14.71 -1.97
N VAL A 69 -3.13 -14.70 -1.33
CA VAL A 69 -2.30 -15.91 -1.12
C VAL A 69 -3.06 -16.97 -0.34
N ARG A 70 -3.84 -16.60 0.69
CA ARG A 70 -4.66 -17.55 1.45
C ARG A 70 -5.80 -18.16 0.63
N SER A 71 -6.38 -17.40 -0.31
CA SER A 71 -7.48 -17.89 -1.16
C SER A 71 -7.01 -18.81 -2.29
N GLU A 72 -5.80 -18.61 -2.76
CA GLU A 72 -5.18 -19.39 -3.85
C GLU A 72 -4.55 -20.72 -3.39
N SER A 73 -4.84 -21.16 -2.17
CA SER A 73 -4.25 -22.36 -1.54
C SER A 73 -4.35 -23.64 -2.38
N THR A 74 -4.77 -23.59 -3.64
CA THR A 74 -4.88 -24.75 -4.53
C THR A 74 -4.68 -24.53 -6.03
N GLN A 75 -4.51 -23.32 -6.54
CA GLN A 75 -4.36 -23.18 -8.02
C GLN A 75 -3.43 -22.02 -8.40
N ASN A 76 -2.29 -22.39 -9.01
CA ASN A 76 -1.45 -21.62 -9.93
C ASN A 76 -1.81 -20.14 -10.10
N CYS A 77 -1.09 -19.28 -9.41
CA CYS A 77 -0.99 -17.86 -9.76
C CYS A 77 -0.18 -17.70 -11.05
N SER A 78 -0.67 -18.22 -12.17
CA SER A 78 -0.17 -17.82 -13.47
C SER A 78 -0.76 -16.46 -13.80
N VAL A 79 -0.10 -15.40 -13.33
CA VAL A 79 -0.34 -14.06 -13.86
C VAL A 79 -0.10 -14.17 -15.37
N ALA A 80 -1.10 -13.79 -16.16
CA ALA A 80 -0.96 -13.85 -17.61
C ALA A 80 0.34 -13.14 -18.03
N PRO A 81 1.13 -13.71 -18.96
CA PRO A 81 2.41 -13.12 -19.37
C PRO A 81 2.32 -11.65 -19.80
N ASP A 82 1.15 -11.21 -20.24
CA ASP A 82 0.88 -9.85 -20.70
C ASP A 82 0.28 -8.94 -19.60
N SER A 83 0.17 -9.42 -18.36
CA SER A 83 -0.32 -8.59 -17.27
C SER A 83 0.69 -7.49 -16.96
N PRO A 84 0.28 -6.21 -16.86
CA PRO A 84 1.16 -5.13 -16.40
C PRO A 84 1.68 -5.34 -14.97
N TYR A 85 1.15 -6.30 -14.25
CA TYR A 85 1.60 -6.79 -12.94
C TYR A 85 2.31 -8.15 -13.03
N GLY A 86 2.48 -8.70 -14.24
CA GLY A 86 3.27 -9.91 -14.46
C GLY A 86 4.73 -9.62 -14.12
N HIS A 87 5.24 -10.30 -13.14
CA HIS A 87 6.67 -10.27 -12.84
C HIS A 87 7.39 -11.11 -13.88
N VAL A 88 7.87 -10.45 -14.95
CA VAL A 88 8.65 -11.13 -16.00
C VAL A 88 9.86 -11.81 -15.35
N GLY A 89 9.98 -13.12 -15.56
CA GLY A 89 11.10 -13.90 -15.03
C GLY A 89 10.90 -14.48 -13.61
N MET A 90 9.70 -14.39 -13.03
CA MET A 90 9.39 -15.10 -11.77
C MET A 90 9.41 -16.61 -12.01
N THR A 91 10.29 -17.30 -11.29
CA THR A 91 10.29 -18.76 -11.21
C THR A 91 9.28 -19.24 -10.15
N GLU A 92 8.87 -20.49 -10.20
CA GLU A 92 8.00 -21.10 -9.18
C GLU A 92 8.56 -20.90 -7.75
N ALA A 93 9.87 -21.11 -7.56
CA ALA A 93 10.53 -20.91 -6.29
C ALA A 93 10.44 -19.44 -5.79
N LEU A 94 10.58 -18.46 -6.69
CA LEU A 94 10.43 -17.04 -6.33
C LEU A 94 8.97 -16.70 -5.98
N VAL A 95 8.00 -17.33 -6.63
CA VAL A 95 6.57 -17.16 -6.27
C VAL A 95 6.31 -17.72 -4.87
N GLU A 96 6.82 -18.91 -4.56
CA GLU A 96 6.70 -19.52 -3.23
C GLU A 96 7.34 -18.65 -2.15
N GLU A 97 8.55 -18.14 -2.39
CA GLU A 97 9.24 -17.24 -1.46
C GLU A 97 8.45 -15.93 -1.25
N ASN A 98 7.96 -15.31 -2.32
CA ASN A 98 7.13 -14.12 -2.24
C ASN A 98 5.85 -14.37 -1.43
N ASN A 99 5.18 -15.49 -1.65
CA ASN A 99 3.99 -15.87 -0.90
C ASN A 99 4.30 -16.08 0.59
N ALA A 100 5.42 -16.75 0.90
CA ALA A 100 5.85 -16.94 2.29
C ALA A 100 6.13 -15.59 2.99
N ILE A 101 6.82 -14.67 2.30
CA ILE A 101 7.06 -13.31 2.82
C ILE A 101 5.74 -12.56 3.02
N THR A 102 4.84 -12.62 2.03
CA THR A 102 3.53 -11.96 2.09
C THR A 102 2.73 -12.43 3.31
N LEU A 103 2.72 -13.74 3.57
CA LEU A 103 2.04 -14.30 4.76
C LEU A 103 2.75 -13.95 6.07
N ALA A 104 4.08 -13.87 6.07
CA ALA A 104 4.85 -13.48 7.27
C ALA A 104 4.64 -12.00 7.64
N LEU A 105 4.33 -11.15 6.68
CA LEU A 105 4.04 -9.72 6.88
C LEU A 105 2.54 -9.44 7.08
N ASP A 106 1.69 -10.48 7.00
CA ASP A 106 0.25 -10.34 7.18
C ASP A 106 -0.08 -9.82 8.59
N VAL A 107 -0.83 -8.75 8.64
CA VAL A 107 -1.30 -8.16 9.92
C VAL A 107 -2.35 -9.02 10.64
N GLY A 108 -2.73 -10.17 10.05
CA GLY A 108 -3.72 -11.10 10.62
C GLY A 108 -5.14 -10.54 10.70
N GLN A 109 -5.40 -9.45 10.01
CA GLN A 109 -6.65 -8.70 10.03
C GLN A 109 -7.10 -8.37 8.62
N LYS A 110 -8.41 -8.31 8.40
CA LYS A 110 -8.97 -7.98 7.08
C LYS A 110 -8.70 -6.52 6.72
N ARG A 111 -8.00 -6.31 5.63
CA ARG A 111 -7.78 -4.98 5.05
C ARG A 111 -8.92 -4.64 4.05
N PRO A 112 -9.27 -3.35 3.87
CA PRO A 112 -8.72 -2.14 4.53
C PRO A 112 -9.39 -1.77 5.87
N ALA A 113 -10.27 -2.59 6.43
CA ALA A 113 -10.94 -2.27 7.69
C ALA A 113 -9.94 -2.11 8.85
N TRP A 114 -8.90 -2.94 8.87
CA TRP A 114 -7.81 -2.82 9.83
C TRP A 114 -7.07 -1.49 9.67
N ASP A 115 -6.75 -1.10 8.44
CA ASP A 115 -6.05 0.17 8.14
C ASP A 115 -6.83 1.36 8.69
N GLU A 116 -8.13 1.41 8.45
CA GLU A 116 -9.00 2.48 8.94
C GLU A 116 -9.03 2.55 10.47
N ALA A 117 -9.08 1.40 11.13
CA ALA A 117 -9.06 1.33 12.59
C ALA A 117 -7.72 1.84 13.17
N VAL A 118 -6.59 1.45 12.55
CA VAL A 118 -5.26 1.92 12.96
C VAL A 118 -5.12 3.42 12.73
N LEU A 119 -5.55 3.94 11.58
CA LEU A 119 -5.48 5.38 11.30
C LEU A 119 -6.25 6.20 12.34
N LYS A 120 -7.46 5.78 12.70
CA LYS A 120 -8.23 6.42 13.78
C LYS A 120 -7.50 6.37 15.13
N LYS A 121 -6.89 5.24 15.47
CA LYS A 121 -6.09 5.07 16.69
C LYS A 121 -4.85 5.96 16.70
N VAL A 122 -4.22 6.18 15.56
CA VAL A 122 -3.05 7.08 15.40
C VAL A 122 -3.43 8.56 15.55
N GLY A 123 -4.70 8.90 15.33
CA GLY A 123 -5.20 10.27 15.47
C GLY A 123 -5.69 10.92 14.17
N PHE A 124 -5.75 10.18 13.07
CA PHE A 124 -6.38 10.67 11.86
C PHE A 124 -7.89 10.84 12.03
N SER A 125 -8.41 11.90 11.42
CA SER A 125 -9.83 12.18 11.29
C SER A 125 -10.33 11.88 9.87
N HIS A 126 -11.64 11.94 9.66
CA HIS A 126 -12.28 11.79 8.35
C HIS A 126 -11.77 10.57 7.54
N CYS A 127 -11.48 9.47 8.25
CA CYS A 127 -11.04 8.24 7.60
C CYS A 127 -12.14 7.68 6.70
N ARG A 128 -11.80 7.42 5.44
CA ARG A 128 -12.70 6.88 4.43
C ARG A 128 -11.98 5.82 3.60
N THR A 129 -12.64 4.70 3.36
CA THR A 129 -12.18 3.66 2.44
C THR A 129 -12.94 3.70 1.12
N ASP A 130 -12.26 3.34 0.03
CA ASP A 130 -12.85 3.20 -1.30
C ASP A 130 -12.39 1.86 -1.89
N LEU A 131 -13.32 0.91 -1.97
CA LEU A 131 -13.09 -0.43 -2.52
C LEU A 131 -13.22 -0.48 -4.05
N THR A 132 -13.54 0.64 -4.69
CA THR A 132 -13.76 0.71 -6.14
C THR A 132 -12.61 1.37 -6.88
N VAL A 133 -11.62 1.88 -6.16
CA VAL A 133 -10.51 2.62 -6.75
C VAL A 133 -9.70 1.77 -7.74
N GLY A 134 -9.47 0.51 -7.42
CA GLY A 134 -8.75 -0.41 -8.29
C GLY A 134 -9.44 -0.57 -9.64
N ARG A 135 -10.75 -0.83 -9.63
CA ARG A 135 -11.53 -0.93 -10.87
C ARG A 135 -11.47 0.36 -11.70
N ARG A 136 -11.48 1.53 -11.06
CA ARG A 136 -11.40 2.82 -11.77
C ARG A 136 -10.03 3.11 -12.34
N VAL A 137 -8.96 2.69 -11.66
CA VAL A 137 -7.57 3.01 -12.02
C VAL A 137 -6.96 1.92 -12.90
N LEU A 138 -7.24 0.66 -12.60
CA LEU A 138 -6.60 -0.51 -13.20
C LEU A 138 -7.53 -1.22 -14.20
N GLY A 139 -8.85 -0.99 -14.11
CA GLY A 139 -9.82 -1.66 -14.97
C GLY A 139 -9.77 -3.18 -14.80
N ALA A 140 -9.62 -3.91 -15.91
CA ALA A 140 -9.53 -5.37 -15.92
C ALA A 140 -8.22 -5.92 -15.33
N ALA A 141 -7.21 -5.07 -15.10
CA ALA A 141 -5.95 -5.46 -14.48
C ALA A 141 -6.01 -5.45 -12.94
N ASP A 142 -7.12 -5.02 -12.34
CA ASP A 142 -7.32 -5.11 -10.90
C ASP A 142 -7.49 -6.59 -10.48
N LEU A 143 -6.82 -6.98 -9.40
CA LEU A 143 -6.81 -8.38 -8.95
C LEU A 143 -8.17 -8.76 -8.35
N ILE A 144 -8.73 -9.89 -8.79
CA ILE A 144 -10.06 -10.34 -8.33
C ILE A 144 -10.07 -10.65 -6.82
N HIS A 145 -9.02 -11.31 -6.32
CA HIS A 145 -8.94 -11.77 -4.93
C HIS A 145 -8.23 -10.79 -4.00
N ALA A 146 -7.52 -9.81 -4.55
CA ALA A 146 -6.91 -8.72 -3.81
C ALA A 146 -7.10 -7.40 -4.57
N PRO A 147 -8.34 -6.93 -4.73
CA PRO A 147 -8.60 -5.69 -5.46
C PRO A 147 -7.95 -4.51 -4.72
N MET A 148 -7.43 -3.57 -5.51
CA MET A 148 -6.86 -2.36 -4.94
C MET A 148 -7.94 -1.56 -4.23
N PHE A 149 -7.66 -1.18 -3.01
CA PHE A 149 -8.46 -0.24 -2.23
C PHE A 149 -7.72 1.09 -2.02
N GLY A 150 -8.47 2.14 -1.73
CA GLY A 150 -7.96 3.41 -1.26
C GLY A 150 -8.36 3.65 0.20
N VAL A 151 -7.43 4.14 1.01
CA VAL A 151 -7.72 4.65 2.35
C VAL A 151 -7.30 6.11 2.41
N PHE A 152 -8.22 6.97 2.74
CA PHE A 152 -8.04 8.41 2.77
C PHE A 152 -8.32 8.92 4.18
N ALA A 153 -7.46 9.79 4.69
CA ALA A 153 -7.62 10.32 6.03
C ALA A 153 -7.04 11.75 6.13
N GLN A 154 -7.48 12.50 7.12
CA GLN A 154 -7.02 13.86 7.41
C GLN A 154 -6.41 13.92 8.81
N LYS A 155 -5.28 14.62 8.94
CA LYS A 155 -4.68 14.95 10.24
C LYS A 155 -5.41 16.05 10.96
#